data_4b30c5d253fe58f21ea49cca7c4b335c
#
_entry.id   4b30c5d253fe58f21ea49cca7c4b335c
#
_cell.length_a   1.000
_cell.length_b   1.000
_cell.length_c   1.000
_cell.angle_alpha   90.00
_cell.angle_beta   90.00
_cell.angle_gamma   90.00
#
_symmetry.space_group_name_H-M   'P 1'
#
loop_
_entity.id
_entity.type
_entity.pdbx_description
1 polymer ?
#
loop_
_entity_poly.entity_id
_entity_poly.type
_entity_poly.pdbx_seq_one_letter_code
_entity_poly.pdbx_strand_id
1 'polypeptide(L)'
;KEKINQHFLVWAGICLVGGILISLNDLAPLFQKSEISTSLLGYGLALLAVAGWGSSTVFGKKLSLEGYNEKEIMGGRFLFGFLSFLPFLTSPVMAMPFPETGVVWSKIIIMVGLSGLLGMFFYYQGLKRIPAKLCALAEMFFPFCAISVNWIFLNATLEPIQIVGAGLLLLGLMLSAYF
;
A
#
# COMPACT_ATOMS: atom_id res chain seq x y z
N LYS A 1 17.82 16.99 2.79
CA LYS A 1 16.55 16.87 3.53
C LYS A 1 15.44 17.44 2.65
N GLU A 2 14.39 16.66 2.38
CA GLU A 2 13.22 17.14 1.66
C GLU A 2 12.45 18.14 2.55
N LYS A 3 12.11 19.30 1.99
CA LYS A 3 11.29 20.29 2.70
C LYS A 3 9.81 19.99 2.44
N ILE A 4 9.02 19.96 3.51
CA ILE A 4 7.57 19.86 3.43
C ILE A 4 7.02 21.29 3.35
N ASN A 5 6.32 21.57 2.23
CA ASN A 5 5.67 22.87 1.99
C ASN A 5 4.21 22.79 2.49
N GLN A 6 3.64 23.93 2.88
CA GLN A 6 2.22 24.03 3.30
C GLN A 6 1.27 23.56 2.17
N HIS A 7 1.55 23.91 0.93
CA HIS A 7 0.76 23.41 -0.21
C HIS A 7 0.73 21.89 -0.29
N PHE A 8 1.89 21.24 -0.09
CA PHE A 8 1.96 19.80 -0.05
C PHE A 8 1.05 19.20 1.05
N LEU A 9 1.05 19.78 2.26
CA LEU A 9 0.20 19.32 3.36
C LEU A 9 -1.30 19.44 3.05
N VAL A 10 -1.70 20.52 2.38
CA VAL A 10 -3.09 20.72 1.95
C VAL A 10 -3.50 19.61 0.96
N TRP A 11 -2.71 19.38 -0.07
CA TRP A 11 -3.03 18.37 -1.09
C TRP A 11 -2.96 16.95 -0.53
N ALA A 12 -1.98 16.67 0.35
CA ALA A 12 -1.92 15.41 1.08
C ALA A 12 -3.17 15.20 1.96
N GLY A 13 -3.64 16.23 2.63
CA GLY A 13 -4.89 16.20 3.39
C GLY A 13 -6.11 15.88 2.52
N ILE A 14 -6.21 16.50 1.33
CA ILE A 14 -7.28 16.23 0.37
C ILE A 14 -7.22 14.77 -0.11
N CYS A 15 -6.01 14.24 -0.42
CA CYS A 15 -5.82 12.84 -0.79
C CYS A 15 -6.26 11.89 0.34
N LEU A 16 -5.91 12.19 1.60
CA LEU A 16 -6.32 11.41 2.77
C LEU A 16 -7.85 11.39 2.92
N VAL A 17 -8.50 12.54 2.81
CA VAL A 17 -9.97 12.63 2.87
C VAL A 17 -10.58 11.81 1.74
N GLY A 18 -10.07 11.93 0.52
CA GLY A 18 -10.51 11.12 -0.62
C GLY A 18 -10.39 9.63 -0.37
N GLY A 19 -9.24 9.18 0.16
CA GLY A 19 -9.01 7.77 0.52
C GLY A 19 -9.95 7.26 1.62
N ILE A 20 -10.22 8.08 2.64
CA ILE A 20 -11.18 7.74 3.71
C ILE A 20 -12.59 7.61 3.13
N LEU A 21 -13.03 8.52 2.26
CA LEU A 21 -14.35 8.46 1.64
C LEU A 21 -14.53 7.21 0.77
N ILE A 22 -13.48 6.79 0.05
CA ILE A 22 -13.50 5.54 -0.73
C ILE A 22 -13.70 4.34 0.18
N SER A 23 -13.05 4.31 1.34
CA SER A 23 -13.04 3.18 2.27
C SER A 23 -14.14 3.27 3.34
N LEU A 24 -15.00 4.27 3.31
CA LEU A 24 -15.95 4.55 4.41
C LEU A 24 -16.87 3.38 4.68
N ASN A 25 -17.37 2.73 3.65
CA ASN A 25 -18.28 1.59 3.78
C ASN A 25 -17.60 0.35 4.38
N ASP A 26 -16.31 0.16 4.07
CA ASP A 26 -15.52 -0.93 4.63
C ASP A 26 -15.16 -0.66 6.10
N LEU A 27 -15.09 0.61 6.48
CA LEU A 27 -14.82 1.05 7.84
C LEU A 27 -16.05 1.02 8.74
N ALA A 28 -17.25 1.32 8.20
CA ALA A 28 -18.48 1.43 8.96
C ALA A 28 -18.82 0.17 9.81
N PRO A 29 -18.68 -1.07 9.30
CA PRO A 29 -18.92 -2.29 10.09
C PRO A 29 -17.95 -2.46 11.25
N LEU A 30 -16.73 -1.90 11.17
CA LEU A 30 -15.72 -2.01 12.22
C LEU A 30 -16.11 -1.23 13.48
N PHE A 31 -16.89 -0.17 13.32
CA PHE A 31 -17.41 0.61 14.45
C PHE A 31 -18.69 0.03 15.07
N GLN A 32 -19.32 -0.94 14.41
CA GLN A 32 -20.58 -1.54 14.88
C GLN A 32 -20.40 -2.86 15.65
N LYS A 33 -19.23 -3.53 15.51
CA LYS A 33 -18.96 -4.78 16.24
C LYS A 33 -18.47 -4.51 17.66
N SER A 34 -19.20 -5.05 18.64
CA SER A 34 -18.92 -4.89 20.08
C SER A 34 -17.74 -5.71 20.62
N GLU A 35 -16.94 -6.37 19.79
CA GLU A 35 -15.72 -7.07 20.22
C GLU A 35 -14.50 -6.15 20.17
N ILE A 36 -14.43 -5.23 21.12
CA ILE A 36 -13.43 -4.17 21.17
C ILE A 36 -11.99 -4.70 21.34
N SER A 37 -11.77 -5.82 22.02
CA SER A 37 -10.41 -6.29 22.34
C SER A 37 -9.65 -6.83 21.12
N THR A 38 -10.28 -7.64 20.30
CA THR A 38 -9.67 -8.21 19.07
C THR A 38 -9.48 -7.13 18.00
N SER A 39 -10.39 -6.16 17.93
CA SER A 39 -10.27 -4.99 17.07
C SER A 39 -9.09 -4.11 17.44
N LEU A 40 -8.81 -3.87 18.72
CA LEU A 40 -7.74 -2.98 19.17
C LEU A 40 -6.35 -3.52 18.78
N LEU A 41 -6.13 -4.84 18.91
CA LEU A 41 -4.91 -5.49 18.45
C LEU A 41 -4.76 -5.36 16.92
N GLY A 42 -5.83 -5.59 16.17
CA GLY A 42 -5.84 -5.44 14.71
C GLY A 42 -5.48 -4.03 14.27
N TYR A 43 -6.05 -3.01 14.90
CA TYR A 43 -5.70 -1.61 14.63
C TYR A 43 -4.25 -1.29 15.00
N GLY A 44 -3.76 -1.80 16.12
CA GLY A 44 -2.36 -1.63 16.52
C GLY A 44 -1.39 -2.23 15.50
N LEU A 45 -1.67 -3.44 15.02
CA LEU A 45 -0.88 -4.11 13.97
C LEU A 45 -0.97 -3.36 12.63
N ALA A 46 -2.13 -2.84 12.27
CA ALA A 46 -2.30 -2.02 11.07
C ALA A 46 -1.47 -0.73 11.13
N LEU A 47 -1.46 -0.04 12.27
CA LEU A 47 -0.63 1.16 12.47
C LEU A 47 0.87 0.84 12.39
N LEU A 48 1.31 -0.29 12.97
CA LEU A 48 2.69 -0.77 12.84
C LEU A 48 3.04 -1.06 11.36
N ALA A 49 2.14 -1.68 10.63
CA ALA A 49 2.34 -1.94 9.20
C ALA A 49 2.48 -0.64 8.40
N VAL A 50 1.64 0.38 8.67
CA VAL A 50 1.74 1.71 8.05
C VAL A 50 3.08 2.38 8.38
N ALA A 51 3.50 2.36 9.65
CA ALA A 51 4.79 2.90 10.07
C ALA A 51 5.96 2.16 9.40
N GLY A 52 5.89 0.84 9.33
CA GLY A 52 6.88 0.00 8.63
C GLY A 52 6.96 0.31 7.14
N TRP A 53 5.81 0.43 6.46
CA TRP A 53 5.76 0.76 5.04
C TRP A 53 6.34 2.16 4.76
N GLY A 54 5.89 3.19 5.48
CA GLY A 54 6.41 4.54 5.34
C GLY A 54 7.91 4.64 5.61
N SER A 55 8.41 3.98 6.65
CA SER A 55 9.85 3.88 6.94
C SER A 55 10.60 3.21 5.80
N SER A 56 10.06 2.13 5.22
CA SER A 56 10.66 1.42 4.08
C SER A 56 10.80 2.32 2.85
N THR A 57 9.83 3.20 2.57
CA THR A 57 9.90 4.17 1.48
C THR A 57 11.05 5.17 1.70
N VAL A 58 11.18 5.71 2.91
CA VAL A 58 12.25 6.66 3.26
C VAL A 58 13.63 6.01 3.19
N PHE A 59 13.79 4.82 3.78
CA PHE A 59 15.05 4.09 3.74
C PHE A 59 15.40 3.63 2.32
N GLY A 60 14.42 3.17 1.54
CA GLY A 60 14.61 2.81 0.14
C GLY A 60 15.10 3.99 -0.70
N LYS A 61 14.52 5.19 -0.47
CA LYS A 61 15.01 6.43 -1.10
C LYS A 61 16.43 6.75 -0.69
N LYS A 62 16.75 6.64 0.60
CA LYS A 62 18.10 6.90 1.11
C LYS A 62 19.15 5.97 0.46
N LEU A 63 18.89 4.67 0.46
CA LEU A 63 19.76 3.68 -0.18
C LEU A 63 19.95 3.97 -1.68
N SER A 64 18.88 4.34 -2.37
CA SER A 64 18.94 4.72 -3.78
C SER A 64 19.83 5.96 -4.02
N LEU A 65 19.84 6.92 -3.10
CA LEU A 65 20.70 8.11 -3.16
C LEU A 65 22.17 7.79 -2.79
N GLU A 66 22.40 6.76 -1.98
CA GLU A 66 23.74 6.24 -1.63
C GLU A 66 24.36 5.41 -2.76
N GLY A 67 23.62 5.17 -3.87
CA GLY A 67 24.14 4.51 -5.06
C GLY A 67 23.74 3.04 -5.23
N TYR A 68 22.96 2.47 -4.30
CA TYR A 68 22.44 1.12 -4.45
C TYR A 68 21.47 1.05 -5.62
N ASN A 69 21.55 -0.02 -6.41
CA ASN A 69 20.62 -0.24 -7.50
C ASN A 69 19.32 -0.89 -7.02
N GLU A 70 18.29 -0.86 -7.88
CA GLU A 70 16.96 -1.34 -7.54
C GLU A 70 16.95 -2.82 -7.14
N LYS A 71 17.81 -3.65 -7.77
CA LYS A 71 17.90 -5.09 -7.50
C LYS A 71 18.51 -5.37 -6.13
N GLU A 72 19.51 -4.58 -5.73
CA GLU A 72 20.15 -4.69 -4.42
C GLU A 72 19.19 -4.32 -3.30
N ILE A 73 18.45 -3.22 -3.47
CA ILE A 73 17.45 -2.77 -2.49
C ILE A 73 16.32 -3.79 -2.38
N MET A 74 15.82 -4.30 -3.51
CA MET A 74 14.78 -5.32 -3.54
C MET A 74 15.26 -6.63 -2.93
N GLY A 75 16.45 -7.08 -3.29
CA GLY A 75 17.05 -8.32 -2.77
C GLY A 75 17.18 -8.28 -1.25
N GLY A 76 17.71 -7.18 -0.71
CA GLY A 76 17.78 -6.94 0.73
C GLY A 76 16.39 -6.97 1.38
N ARG A 77 15.42 -6.24 0.82
CA ARG A 77 14.06 -6.18 1.34
C ARG A 77 13.39 -7.57 1.39
N PHE A 78 13.47 -8.34 0.31
CA PHE A 78 12.88 -9.67 0.26
C PHE A 78 13.61 -10.65 1.17
N LEU A 79 14.96 -10.60 1.24
CA LEU A 79 15.73 -11.44 2.14
C LEU A 79 15.36 -11.19 3.60
N PHE A 80 15.41 -9.93 4.05
CA PHE A 80 15.07 -9.60 5.43
C PHE A 80 13.60 -9.84 5.74
N GLY A 81 12.69 -9.60 4.77
CA GLY A 81 11.28 -9.94 4.90
C GLY A 81 11.08 -11.43 5.08
N PHE A 82 11.75 -12.27 4.28
CA PHE A 82 11.71 -13.72 4.42
C PHE A 82 12.26 -14.19 5.78
N LEU A 83 13.43 -13.69 6.18
CA LEU A 83 14.02 -14.04 7.48
C LEU A 83 13.13 -13.65 8.66
N SER A 84 12.47 -12.49 8.58
CA SER A 84 11.52 -12.03 9.60
C SER A 84 10.26 -12.88 9.66
N PHE A 85 9.90 -13.54 8.56
CA PHE A 85 8.72 -14.40 8.49
C PHE A 85 9.00 -15.84 8.98
N LEU A 86 10.27 -16.28 8.97
CA LEU A 86 10.63 -17.66 9.38
C LEU A 86 10.08 -18.10 10.74
N PRO A 87 10.10 -17.28 11.81
CA PRO A 87 9.53 -17.69 13.10
C PRO A 87 8.04 -17.98 13.06
N PHE A 88 7.31 -17.36 12.12
CA PHE A 88 5.87 -17.56 11.98
C PHE A 88 5.50 -18.86 11.26
N LEU A 89 6.41 -19.42 10.44
CA LEU A 89 6.18 -20.69 9.75
C LEU A 89 5.99 -21.87 10.70
N THR A 90 6.55 -21.79 11.90
CA THR A 90 6.43 -22.84 12.94
C THR A 90 5.26 -22.58 13.90
N SER A 91 4.54 -21.47 13.75
CA SER A 91 3.42 -21.10 14.61
C SER A 91 2.16 -21.89 14.22
N PRO A 92 1.51 -22.58 15.16
CA PRO A 92 0.25 -23.28 14.89
C PRO A 92 -0.88 -22.32 14.45
N VAL A 93 -0.77 -21.02 14.75
CA VAL A 93 -1.72 -19.98 14.30
C VAL A 93 -1.63 -19.74 12.79
N MET A 94 -0.50 -20.05 12.17
CA MET A 94 -0.23 -19.90 10.74
C MET A 94 -0.29 -21.21 9.95
N ALA A 95 -0.91 -22.26 10.49
CA ALA A 95 -1.14 -23.52 9.78
C ALA A 95 -2.11 -23.28 8.59
N MET A 96 -1.58 -22.65 7.54
CA MET A 96 -2.32 -22.50 6.28
C MET A 96 -2.22 -23.80 5.50
N PRO A 97 -3.36 -24.34 5.02
CA PRO A 97 -3.30 -25.48 4.11
C PRO A 97 -2.52 -25.09 2.85
N PHE A 98 -1.56 -25.91 2.46
CA PHE A 98 -0.86 -25.73 1.20
C PHE A 98 -1.86 -25.84 0.05
N PRO A 99 -1.70 -25.02 -1.02
CA PRO A 99 -2.56 -25.12 -2.18
C PRO A 99 -2.52 -26.51 -2.79
N GLU A 100 -3.69 -27.15 -2.91
CA GLU A 100 -3.81 -28.53 -3.39
C GLU A 100 -3.71 -28.63 -4.92
N THR A 101 -3.93 -27.53 -5.64
CA THR A 101 -4.02 -27.56 -7.10
C THR A 101 -2.92 -26.73 -7.77
N GLY A 102 -2.40 -27.24 -8.92
CA GLY A 102 -1.42 -26.50 -9.73
C GLY A 102 -1.93 -25.16 -10.26
N VAL A 103 -3.26 -25.02 -10.40
CA VAL A 103 -3.89 -23.74 -10.82
C VAL A 103 -3.71 -22.66 -9.76
N VAL A 104 -3.81 -23.00 -8.47
CA VAL A 104 -3.60 -22.03 -7.38
C VAL A 104 -2.13 -21.63 -7.32
N TRP A 105 -1.22 -22.60 -7.46
CA TRP A 105 0.22 -22.32 -7.54
C TRP A 105 0.59 -21.41 -8.69
N SER A 106 0.02 -21.62 -9.88
CA SER A 106 0.29 -20.74 -11.03
C SER A 106 -0.19 -19.31 -10.78
N LYS A 107 -1.35 -19.12 -10.16
CA LYS A 107 -1.86 -17.79 -9.77
C LYS A 107 -0.94 -17.10 -8.76
N ILE A 108 -0.46 -17.84 -7.74
CA ILE A 108 0.48 -17.30 -6.76
C ILE A 108 1.79 -16.87 -7.43
N ILE A 109 2.36 -17.71 -8.31
CA ILE A 109 3.62 -17.40 -9.01
C ILE A 109 3.45 -16.16 -9.90
N ILE A 110 2.35 -16.07 -10.65
CA ILE A 110 2.05 -14.90 -11.48
C ILE A 110 1.90 -13.64 -10.62
N MET A 111 1.18 -13.73 -9.51
CA MET A 111 1.00 -12.61 -8.58
C MET A 111 2.33 -12.15 -7.99
N VAL A 112 3.17 -13.07 -7.52
CA VAL A 112 4.50 -12.76 -6.98
C VAL A 112 5.41 -12.16 -8.07
N GLY A 113 5.39 -12.71 -9.28
CA GLY A 113 6.18 -12.21 -10.41
C GLY A 113 5.76 -10.80 -10.83
N LEU A 114 4.47 -10.57 -11.04
CA LEU A 114 3.96 -9.27 -11.51
C LEU A 114 3.94 -8.22 -10.41
N SER A 115 3.30 -8.51 -9.28
CA SER A 115 3.12 -7.53 -8.22
C SER A 115 4.34 -7.43 -7.32
N GLY A 116 4.95 -8.55 -6.94
CA GLY A 116 6.12 -8.59 -6.08
C GLY A 116 7.40 -8.13 -6.79
N LEU A 117 7.79 -8.79 -7.86
CA LEU A 117 9.08 -8.50 -8.51
C LEU A 117 9.00 -7.32 -9.49
N LEU A 118 8.13 -7.40 -10.48
CA LEU A 118 8.05 -6.39 -11.53
C LEU A 118 7.50 -5.06 -11.00
N GLY A 119 6.44 -5.11 -10.18
CA GLY A 119 5.87 -3.92 -9.56
C GLY A 119 6.87 -3.20 -8.67
N MET A 120 7.58 -3.94 -7.80
CA MET A 120 8.60 -3.35 -6.93
C MET A 120 9.81 -2.82 -7.69
N PHE A 121 10.20 -3.45 -8.80
CA PHE A 121 11.26 -2.95 -9.66
C PHE A 121 10.92 -1.56 -10.22
N PHE A 122 9.73 -1.40 -10.81
CA PHE A 122 9.27 -0.09 -11.30
C PHE A 122 9.06 0.92 -10.17
N TYR A 123 8.57 0.46 -9.01
CA TYR A 123 8.46 1.30 -7.83
C TYR A 123 9.80 1.93 -7.43
N TYR A 124 10.87 1.14 -7.30
CA TYR A 124 12.19 1.66 -6.96
C TYR A 124 12.80 2.52 -8.07
N GLN A 125 12.53 2.23 -9.33
CA GLN A 125 12.91 3.12 -10.42
C GLN A 125 12.23 4.49 -10.33
N GLY A 126 10.95 4.51 -9.98
CA GLY A 126 10.21 5.74 -9.72
C GLY A 126 10.74 6.48 -8.50
N LEU A 127 10.89 5.77 -7.38
CA LEU A 127 11.38 6.32 -6.12
C LEU A 127 12.76 6.99 -6.25
N LYS A 128 13.63 6.47 -7.12
CA LYS A 128 14.93 7.07 -7.41
C LYS A 128 14.81 8.46 -8.05
N ARG A 129 13.78 8.68 -8.86
CA ARG A 129 13.62 9.88 -9.69
C ARG A 129 12.80 10.99 -9.03
N ILE A 130 11.90 10.65 -8.11
CA ILE A 130 11.01 11.60 -7.45
C ILE A 130 11.28 11.68 -5.94
N PRO A 131 10.93 12.80 -5.26
CA PRO A 131 11.01 12.89 -3.80
C PRO A 131 10.16 11.81 -3.11
N ALA A 132 10.63 11.32 -1.94
CA ALA A 132 9.91 10.29 -1.19
C ALA A 132 8.48 10.73 -0.81
N LYS A 133 8.28 12.01 -0.51
CA LYS A 133 6.97 12.59 -0.22
C LYS A 133 5.98 12.46 -1.39
N LEU A 134 6.44 12.65 -2.63
CA LEU A 134 5.59 12.48 -3.82
C LEU A 134 5.33 10.99 -4.11
N CYS A 135 6.32 10.12 -3.84
CA CYS A 135 6.13 8.68 -3.95
C CYS A 135 5.03 8.19 -2.99
N ALA A 136 5.07 8.63 -1.73
CA ALA A 136 4.04 8.29 -0.74
C ALA A 136 2.63 8.78 -1.16
N LEU A 137 2.52 9.97 -1.77
CA LEU A 137 1.24 10.42 -2.33
C LEU A 137 0.81 9.59 -3.54
N ALA A 138 1.74 9.25 -4.44
CA ALA A 138 1.43 8.40 -5.60
C ALA A 138 0.92 7.01 -5.19
N GLU A 139 1.39 6.46 -4.06
CA GLU A 139 0.87 5.23 -3.49
C GLU A 139 -0.62 5.32 -3.10
N MET A 140 -1.10 6.53 -2.76
CA MET A 140 -2.52 6.75 -2.49
C MET A 140 -3.42 6.58 -3.74
N PHE A 141 -2.84 6.45 -4.94
CA PHE A 141 -3.59 6.08 -6.13
C PHE A 141 -4.12 4.63 -6.07
N PHE A 142 -3.55 3.80 -5.20
CA PHE A 142 -3.96 2.40 -5.03
C PHE A 142 -5.45 2.22 -4.70
N PRO A 143 -6.07 2.93 -3.73
CA PRO A 143 -7.50 2.81 -3.47
C PRO A 143 -8.36 3.12 -4.69
N PHE A 144 -7.97 4.12 -5.49
CA PHE A 144 -8.66 4.43 -6.74
C PHE A 144 -8.59 3.27 -7.73
N CYS A 145 -7.41 2.68 -7.92
CA CYS A 145 -7.25 1.49 -8.78
C CYS A 145 -8.08 0.31 -8.25
N ALA A 146 -8.10 0.09 -6.93
CA ALA A 146 -8.83 -1.01 -6.32
C ALA A 146 -10.34 -0.92 -6.59
N ILE A 147 -10.95 0.25 -6.37
CA ILE A 147 -12.39 0.42 -6.65
C ILE A 147 -12.70 0.34 -8.14
N SER A 148 -11.81 0.84 -9.01
CA SER A 148 -11.98 0.77 -10.45
C SER A 148 -11.97 -0.68 -10.95
N VAL A 149 -11.03 -1.49 -10.46
CA VAL A 149 -10.94 -2.93 -10.77
C VAL A 149 -12.19 -3.67 -10.26
N ASN A 150 -12.62 -3.39 -9.03
CA ASN A 150 -13.82 -4.00 -8.47
C ASN A 150 -15.07 -3.65 -9.29
N TRP A 151 -15.20 -2.41 -9.71
CA TRP A 151 -16.31 -1.96 -10.54
C TRP A 151 -16.32 -2.62 -11.93
N ILE A 152 -15.17 -2.61 -12.62
CA ILE A 152 -15.08 -3.08 -14.01
C ILE A 152 -15.11 -4.61 -14.11
N PHE A 153 -14.43 -5.31 -13.21
CA PHE A 153 -14.21 -6.77 -13.32
C PHE A 153 -15.06 -7.60 -12.36
N LEU A 154 -15.47 -7.04 -11.22
CA LEU A 154 -16.25 -7.76 -10.21
C LEU A 154 -17.70 -7.29 -10.15
N ASN A 155 -18.13 -6.40 -11.08
CA ASN A 155 -19.48 -5.83 -11.12
C ASN A 155 -19.92 -5.20 -9.77
N ALA A 156 -18.98 -4.71 -8.97
CA ALA A 156 -19.29 -4.01 -7.74
C ALA A 156 -19.95 -2.66 -8.05
N THR A 157 -21.04 -2.35 -7.38
CA THR A 157 -21.70 -1.04 -7.51
C THR A 157 -20.92 0.00 -6.73
N LEU A 158 -20.58 1.12 -7.38
CA LEU A 158 -19.97 2.25 -6.71
C LEU A 158 -21.03 3.13 -6.06
N GLU A 159 -20.84 3.45 -4.81
CA GLU A 159 -21.68 4.44 -4.13
C GLU A 159 -21.24 5.87 -4.48
N PRO A 160 -22.17 6.84 -4.45
CA PRO A 160 -21.86 8.24 -4.77
C PRO A 160 -20.69 8.81 -3.93
N ILE A 161 -20.59 8.40 -2.67
CA ILE A 161 -19.53 8.84 -1.76
C ILE A 161 -18.14 8.33 -2.21
N GLN A 162 -18.08 7.12 -2.76
CA GLN A 162 -16.84 6.55 -3.30
C GLN A 162 -16.40 7.29 -4.57
N ILE A 163 -17.33 7.69 -5.40
CA ILE A 163 -17.06 8.49 -6.62
C ILE A 163 -16.50 9.86 -6.22
N VAL A 164 -17.12 10.53 -5.24
CA VAL A 164 -16.63 11.80 -4.70
C VAL A 164 -15.21 11.63 -4.11
N GLY A 165 -15.01 10.59 -3.31
CA GLY A 165 -13.70 10.26 -2.74
C GLY A 165 -12.63 10.03 -3.80
N ALA A 166 -12.95 9.28 -4.86
CA ALA A 166 -12.07 9.03 -5.99
C ALA A 166 -11.69 10.33 -6.72
N GLY A 167 -12.67 11.21 -6.94
CA GLY A 167 -12.45 12.53 -7.55
C GLY A 167 -11.52 13.42 -6.72
N LEU A 168 -11.74 13.50 -5.40
CA LEU A 168 -10.87 14.26 -4.49
C LEU A 168 -9.45 13.71 -4.45
N LEU A 169 -9.30 12.39 -4.43
CA LEU A 169 -8.00 11.74 -4.42
C LEU A 169 -7.22 12.04 -5.70
N LEU A 170 -7.84 11.89 -6.86
CA LEU A 170 -7.21 12.22 -8.15
C LEU A 170 -6.83 13.70 -8.23
N LEU A 171 -7.73 14.60 -7.82
CA LEU A 171 -7.48 16.04 -7.81
C LEU A 171 -6.30 16.40 -6.91
N GLY A 172 -6.27 15.85 -5.69
CA GLY A 172 -5.17 16.06 -4.76
C GLY A 172 -3.83 15.56 -5.30
N LEU A 173 -3.80 14.37 -5.93
CA LEU A 173 -2.60 13.82 -6.57
C LEU A 173 -2.11 14.71 -7.72
N MET A 174 -3.01 15.11 -8.63
CA MET A 174 -2.64 15.95 -9.77
C MET A 174 -2.06 17.29 -9.32
N LEU A 175 -2.70 17.95 -8.35
CA LEU A 175 -2.26 19.24 -7.86
C LEU A 175 -0.99 19.16 -7.01
N SER A 176 -0.78 18.07 -6.27
CA SER A 176 0.47 17.85 -5.52
C SER A 176 1.70 17.68 -6.40
N ALA A 177 1.52 17.26 -7.66
CA ALA A 177 2.62 17.13 -8.62
C ALA A 177 3.06 18.48 -9.22
N TYR A 178 2.20 19.51 -9.16
CA TYR A 178 2.51 20.86 -9.68
C TYR A 178 3.18 21.76 -8.65
N PHE A 179 3.02 21.51 -7.35
CA PHE A 179 3.50 22.34 -6.23
C PHE A 179 4.46 21.58 -5.32
#